data_0af5d44c7004f88258d3257e94cbd496
#
_entry.id   0af5d44c7004f88258d3257e94cbd496
#
_cell.length_a   1.000
_cell.length_b   1.000
_cell.length_c   1.000
_cell.angle_alpha   90.00
_cell.angle_beta   90.00
_cell.angle_gamma   90.00
#
_symmetry.space_group_name_H-M   'P 1'
#
loop_
_entity.id
_entity.type
_entity.pdbx_description
1 polymer ?
#
loop_
_entity_poly.entity_id
_entity_poly.type
_entity_poly.pdbx_seq_one_letter_code
_entity_poly.pdbx_strand_id
1 'polypeptide(L)'
;MIITILDYIFMIGAVGILISIVSFIFMMIFVKRLNPYIILAMISVLIVTPLAGTFIPSLARSELHEKLDSEIISVVSQRGIDKAKVLHSLKDMSSPKYNNTHPLERFMFKVKTAEEEIYLELAKDSNDNEVYWVYYPKYYYSGINDVGKIKLSK
;
A
#
# COMPACT_ATOMS: atom_id res chain seq x y z
N MET A 1 6.95 8.02 11.45
CA MET A 1 8.10 8.71 10.80
C MET A 1 8.79 7.82 9.75
N ILE A 2 9.27 6.62 10.06
CA ILE A 2 9.99 5.74 9.10
C ILE A 2 9.15 5.39 7.87
N ILE A 3 7.90 5.00 8.05
CA ILE A 3 7.02 4.64 6.93
C ILE A 3 6.79 5.82 5.96
N THR A 4 6.66 7.04 6.48
CA THR A 4 6.49 8.23 5.64
C THR A 4 7.72 8.47 4.76
N ILE A 5 8.92 8.26 5.31
CA ILE A 5 10.17 8.37 4.56
C ILE A 5 10.22 7.31 3.45
N LEU A 6 9.89 6.06 3.78
CA LEU A 6 9.86 4.97 2.79
C LEU A 6 8.82 5.21 1.69
N ASP A 7 7.67 5.78 2.04
CA ASP A 7 6.61 6.11 1.09
C ASP A 7 7.06 7.21 0.11
N TYR A 8 7.75 8.25 0.58
CA TYR A 8 8.38 9.25 -0.29
C TYR A 8 9.48 8.64 -1.17
N ILE A 9 10.33 7.76 -0.63
CA ILE A 9 11.33 7.05 -1.42
C ILE A 9 10.68 6.22 -2.51
N PHE A 10 9.60 5.52 -2.20
CA PHE A 10 8.83 4.73 -3.16
C PHE A 10 8.22 5.62 -4.25
N MET A 11 7.57 6.73 -3.87
CA MET A 11 6.93 7.67 -4.80
C MET A 11 7.95 8.29 -5.77
N ILE A 12 9.05 8.85 -5.23
CA ILE A 12 10.11 9.48 -6.03
C ILE A 12 10.83 8.42 -6.89
N GLY A 13 11.06 7.25 -6.30
CA GLY A 13 11.71 6.13 -6.97
C GLY A 13 10.91 5.58 -8.15
N ALA A 14 9.58 5.54 -8.04
CA ALA A 14 8.71 5.11 -9.14
C ALA A 14 8.88 6.03 -10.38
N VAL A 15 8.93 7.34 -10.17
CA VAL A 15 9.25 8.32 -11.24
C VAL A 15 10.70 8.15 -11.72
N GLY A 16 11.63 7.94 -10.79
CA GLY A 16 13.05 7.71 -11.09
C GLY A 16 13.30 6.48 -11.95
N ILE A 17 12.54 5.40 -11.78
CA ILE A 17 12.61 4.20 -12.63
C ILE A 17 12.26 4.55 -14.08
N LEU A 18 11.16 5.29 -14.31
CA LEU A 18 10.77 5.70 -15.67
C LEU A 18 11.85 6.57 -16.33
N ILE A 19 12.38 7.56 -15.59
CA ILE A 19 13.47 8.41 -16.09
C ILE A 19 14.71 7.57 -16.38
N SER A 20 15.04 6.60 -15.53
CA SER A 20 16.19 5.71 -15.72
C SER A 20 16.07 4.88 -16.99
N ILE A 21 14.89 4.32 -17.27
CA ILE A 21 14.64 3.52 -18.50
C ILE A 21 14.83 4.41 -19.75
N VAL A 22 14.19 5.58 -19.77
CA VAL A 22 14.30 6.51 -20.91
C VAL A 22 15.75 6.97 -21.11
N SER A 23 16.43 7.33 -20.02
CA SER A 23 17.83 7.75 -20.05
C SER A 23 18.75 6.64 -20.55
N PHE A 24 18.50 5.39 -20.14
CA PHE A 24 19.28 4.23 -20.58
C PHE A 24 19.13 4.00 -22.08
N ILE A 25 17.90 4.05 -22.61
CA ILE A 25 17.64 3.91 -24.05
C ILE A 25 18.35 5.04 -24.82
N PHE A 26 18.23 6.29 -24.35
CA PHE A 26 18.89 7.42 -24.97
C PHE A 26 20.41 7.27 -24.97
N MET A 27 21.02 6.84 -23.84
CA MET A 27 22.46 6.61 -23.77
C MET A 27 22.93 5.51 -24.71
N MET A 28 22.18 4.43 -24.87
CA MET A 28 22.52 3.35 -25.81
C MET A 28 22.57 3.82 -27.27
N ILE A 29 21.74 4.79 -27.64
CA ILE A 29 21.62 5.27 -29.03
C ILE A 29 22.68 6.36 -29.32
N PHE A 30 22.87 7.31 -28.39
CA PHE A 30 23.59 8.55 -28.67
C PHE A 30 24.93 8.69 -27.96
N VAL A 31 25.23 7.89 -26.92
CA VAL A 31 26.43 8.07 -26.09
C VAL A 31 27.42 6.95 -26.31
N LYS A 32 28.61 7.29 -26.86
CA LYS A 32 29.69 6.32 -27.09
C LYS A 32 30.40 5.82 -25.82
N ARG A 33 30.37 6.58 -24.73
CA ARG A 33 30.97 6.23 -23.44
C ARG A 33 29.99 6.49 -22.31
N LEU A 34 29.65 5.45 -21.58
CA LEU A 34 28.74 5.52 -20.43
C LEU A 34 29.50 6.01 -19.20
N ASN A 35 28.95 7.01 -18.50
CA ASN A 35 29.48 7.45 -17.22
C ASN A 35 29.10 6.43 -16.12
N PRO A 36 30.05 5.82 -15.41
CA PRO A 36 29.78 4.79 -14.42
C PRO A 36 28.94 5.30 -13.24
N TYR A 37 29.03 6.58 -12.89
CA TYR A 37 28.21 7.16 -11.82
C TYR A 37 26.73 7.26 -12.19
N ILE A 38 26.43 7.53 -13.46
CA ILE A 38 25.04 7.55 -13.93
C ILE A 38 24.46 6.13 -13.90
N ILE A 39 25.23 5.15 -14.33
CA ILE A 39 24.80 3.74 -14.28
C ILE A 39 24.56 3.31 -12.82
N LEU A 40 25.45 3.66 -11.92
CA LEU A 40 25.32 3.34 -10.50
C LEU A 40 24.07 3.98 -9.89
N ALA A 41 23.79 5.24 -10.21
CA ALA A 41 22.58 5.93 -9.75
C ALA A 41 21.30 5.24 -10.26
N MET A 42 21.27 4.84 -11.52
CA MET A 42 20.13 4.12 -12.11
C MET A 42 19.91 2.75 -11.42
N ILE A 43 20.98 1.99 -11.20
CA ILE A 43 20.90 0.70 -10.50
C ILE A 43 20.41 0.92 -9.06
N SER A 44 20.88 1.95 -8.39
CA SER A 44 20.45 2.28 -7.02
C SER A 44 18.94 2.52 -6.95
N VAL A 45 18.36 3.29 -7.88
CA VAL A 45 16.92 3.53 -7.95
C VAL A 45 16.15 2.22 -8.19
N LEU A 46 16.65 1.36 -9.09
CA LEU A 46 16.03 0.07 -9.40
C LEU A 46 16.02 -0.91 -8.21
N ILE A 47 16.96 -0.78 -7.27
CA ILE A 47 17.04 -1.64 -6.08
C ILE A 47 16.28 -1.01 -4.92
N VAL A 48 16.52 0.26 -4.62
CA VAL A 48 15.98 0.92 -3.41
C VAL A 48 14.46 1.07 -3.48
N THR A 49 13.91 1.37 -4.65
CA THR A 49 12.46 1.57 -4.81
C THR A 49 11.65 0.31 -4.50
N PRO A 50 11.92 -0.88 -5.09
CA PRO A 50 11.22 -2.10 -4.74
C PRO A 50 11.42 -2.50 -3.27
N LEU A 51 12.64 -2.33 -2.73
CA LEU A 51 12.90 -2.60 -1.32
C LEU A 51 12.01 -1.75 -0.40
N ALA A 52 11.91 -0.44 -0.66
CA ALA A 52 10.99 0.41 0.10
C ALA A 52 9.55 -0.13 0.02
N GLY A 53 9.09 -0.51 -1.18
CA GLY A 53 7.77 -1.08 -1.41
C GLY A 53 7.49 -2.38 -0.64
N THR A 54 8.50 -3.20 -0.33
CA THR A 54 8.30 -4.44 0.45
C THR A 54 8.06 -4.19 1.94
N PHE A 55 8.62 -3.11 2.50
CA PHE A 55 8.47 -2.79 3.92
C PHE A 55 7.23 -1.98 4.24
N ILE A 56 6.77 -1.11 3.33
CA ILE A 56 5.62 -0.22 3.55
C ILE A 56 4.37 -0.96 4.01
N PRO A 57 3.90 -2.07 3.37
CA PRO A 57 2.68 -2.75 3.80
C PRO A 57 2.76 -3.27 5.24
N SER A 58 3.92 -3.81 5.64
CA SER A 58 4.11 -4.33 6.99
C SER A 58 4.05 -3.22 8.04
N LEU A 59 4.72 -2.10 7.77
CA LEU A 59 4.72 -0.95 8.66
C LEU A 59 3.34 -0.28 8.72
N ALA A 60 2.63 -0.20 7.57
CA ALA A 60 1.28 0.35 7.52
C ALA A 60 0.28 -0.50 8.31
N ARG A 61 0.40 -1.84 8.26
CA ARG A 61 -0.40 -2.74 9.11
C ARG A 61 -0.10 -2.52 10.59
N SER A 62 1.18 -2.46 10.97
CA SER A 62 1.57 -2.24 12.36
C SER A 62 1.02 -0.92 12.90
N GLU A 63 1.13 0.17 12.12
CA GLU A 63 0.55 1.46 12.49
C GLU A 63 -0.98 1.39 12.60
N LEU A 64 -1.63 0.71 11.65
CA LEU A 64 -3.08 0.59 11.65
C LEU A 64 -3.58 -0.22 12.87
N HIS A 65 -2.88 -1.29 13.24
CA HIS A 65 -3.21 -2.07 14.44
C HIS A 65 -3.09 -1.21 15.70
N GLU A 66 -1.97 -0.48 15.86
CA GLU A 66 -1.76 0.42 17.00
C GLU A 66 -2.89 1.45 17.14
N LYS A 67 -3.31 2.05 16.02
CA LYS A 67 -4.40 3.03 16.01
C LYS A 67 -5.77 2.44 16.28
N LEU A 68 -6.03 1.22 15.84
CA LEU A 68 -7.30 0.51 16.08
C LEU A 68 -7.41 -0.07 17.51
N ASP A 69 -6.33 -0.06 18.29
CA ASP A 69 -6.37 -0.41 19.71
C ASP A 69 -6.89 0.73 20.60
N SER A 70 -6.91 1.97 20.08
CA SER A 70 -7.55 3.11 20.75
C SER A 70 -9.07 2.93 20.82
N GLU A 71 -9.73 3.64 21.74
CA GLU A 71 -11.18 3.62 21.88
C GLU A 71 -11.87 4.06 20.57
N ILE A 72 -12.74 3.19 20.04
CA ILE A 72 -13.47 3.46 18.78
C ILE A 72 -14.78 4.18 19.11
N ILE A 73 -14.93 5.40 18.63
CA ILE A 73 -16.12 6.24 18.83
C ILE A 73 -17.19 5.93 17.79
N SER A 74 -16.83 5.82 16.53
CA SER A 74 -17.79 5.57 15.45
C SER A 74 -17.15 4.93 14.21
N VAL A 75 -17.98 4.23 13.44
CA VAL A 75 -17.56 3.60 12.18
C VAL A 75 -18.57 3.92 11.09
N VAL A 76 -18.07 4.41 9.95
CA VAL A 76 -18.88 4.74 8.78
C VAL A 76 -18.40 3.91 7.59
N SER A 77 -19.32 3.32 6.85
CA SER A 77 -19.05 2.59 5.62
C SER A 77 -20.03 3.05 4.53
N GLN A 78 -19.53 3.19 3.31
CA GLN A 78 -20.37 3.48 2.14
C GLN A 78 -21.23 2.30 1.70
N ARG A 79 -20.89 1.09 2.10
CA ARG A 79 -21.66 -0.14 1.81
C ARG A 79 -22.23 -0.74 3.08
N GLY A 80 -23.35 -1.46 2.92
CA GLY A 80 -24.01 -2.21 3.99
C GLY A 80 -23.20 -3.45 4.40
N ILE A 81 -22.05 -3.24 5.03
CA ILE A 81 -21.17 -4.28 5.55
C ILE A 81 -21.25 -4.34 7.08
N ASP A 82 -21.08 -5.52 7.65
CA ASP A 82 -21.00 -5.66 9.12
C ASP A 82 -19.73 -4.99 9.66
N LYS A 83 -19.90 -3.78 10.19
CA LYS A 83 -18.82 -2.92 10.66
C LYS A 83 -18.05 -3.55 11.83
N ALA A 84 -18.74 -4.28 12.70
CA ALA A 84 -18.11 -4.93 13.86
C ALA A 84 -17.19 -6.07 13.41
N LYS A 85 -17.64 -6.89 12.44
CA LYS A 85 -16.81 -7.95 11.85
C LYS A 85 -15.61 -7.38 11.10
N VAL A 86 -15.80 -6.29 10.33
CA VAL A 86 -14.68 -5.62 9.64
C VAL A 86 -13.64 -5.14 10.65
N LEU A 87 -14.06 -4.45 11.71
CA LEU A 87 -13.14 -3.96 12.75
C LEU A 87 -12.36 -5.09 13.41
N HIS A 88 -13.04 -6.18 13.77
CA HIS A 88 -12.39 -7.35 14.35
C HIS A 88 -11.36 -7.93 13.37
N SER A 89 -11.75 -8.12 12.10
CA SER A 89 -10.85 -8.68 11.09
C SER A 89 -9.69 -7.74 10.72
N LEU A 90 -9.84 -6.42 10.87
CA LEU A 90 -8.73 -5.47 10.67
C LEU A 90 -7.63 -5.64 11.72
N LYS A 91 -7.97 -6.06 12.94
CA LYS A 91 -7.00 -6.38 13.99
C LYS A 91 -6.20 -7.66 13.68
N ASP A 92 -6.79 -8.58 12.92
CA ASP A 92 -6.17 -9.84 12.49
C ASP A 92 -5.71 -9.82 11.03
N MET A 93 -5.52 -8.62 10.46
CA MET A 93 -5.17 -8.44 9.05
C MET A 93 -3.86 -9.15 8.70
N SER A 94 -3.91 -10.02 7.71
CA SER A 94 -2.77 -10.79 7.24
C SER A 94 -2.11 -10.18 6.00
N SER A 95 -0.88 -10.58 5.74
CA SER A 95 -0.22 -10.31 4.46
C SER A 95 -1.04 -10.92 3.31
N PRO A 96 -1.19 -10.22 2.18
CA PRO A 96 -1.92 -10.75 1.05
C PRO A 96 -1.25 -12.04 0.56
N LYS A 97 -2.00 -13.13 0.54
CA LYS A 97 -1.61 -14.32 -0.23
C LYS A 97 -1.94 -14.01 -1.69
N TYR A 98 -0.94 -14.05 -2.54
CA TYR A 98 -1.13 -13.91 -4.00
C TYR A 98 -1.81 -15.16 -4.53
N ASN A 99 -3.13 -15.16 -4.51
CA ASN A 99 -3.96 -16.10 -5.26
C ASN A 99 -4.38 -15.33 -6.53
N ASN A 100 -4.60 -15.97 -7.66
CA ASN A 100 -5.03 -15.36 -8.93
C ASN A 100 -6.39 -14.64 -8.83
N THR A 101 -6.51 -13.74 -7.85
CA THR A 101 -7.67 -12.93 -7.53
C THR A 101 -7.32 -11.46 -7.63
N HIS A 102 -8.31 -10.63 -7.88
CA HIS A 102 -8.15 -9.18 -7.98
C HIS A 102 -9.22 -8.47 -7.15
N PRO A 103 -8.92 -7.24 -6.68
CA PRO A 103 -9.90 -6.44 -5.99
C PRO A 103 -10.98 -5.95 -6.95
N LEU A 104 -12.22 -5.96 -6.52
CA LEU A 104 -13.33 -5.32 -7.19
C LEU A 104 -13.36 -3.81 -6.87
N GLU A 105 -14.50 -3.16 -7.05
CA GLU A 105 -14.67 -1.75 -6.78
C GLU A 105 -14.38 -1.41 -5.31
N ARG A 106 -13.55 -0.37 -5.10
CA ARG A 106 -13.21 0.14 -3.77
C ARG A 106 -14.35 0.97 -3.20
N PHE A 107 -14.52 0.92 -1.88
CA PHE A 107 -15.45 1.76 -1.14
C PHE A 107 -14.83 2.23 0.16
N MET A 108 -15.23 3.40 0.61
CA MET A 108 -14.70 4.04 1.82
C MET A 108 -15.18 3.33 3.09
N PHE A 109 -14.25 3.15 4.01
CA PHE A 109 -14.47 2.68 5.36
C PHE A 109 -13.71 3.58 6.34
N LYS A 110 -14.45 4.33 7.15
CA LYS A 110 -13.88 5.33 8.06
C LYS A 110 -14.08 4.89 9.49
N VAL A 111 -13.02 4.92 10.28
CA VAL A 111 -13.02 4.66 11.72
C VAL A 111 -12.64 5.93 12.44
N LYS A 112 -13.47 6.38 13.37
CA LYS A 112 -13.16 7.49 14.27
C LYS A 112 -12.79 6.91 15.62
N THR A 113 -11.56 7.13 16.04
CA THR A 113 -11.06 6.81 17.38
C THR A 113 -11.10 8.05 18.27
N ALA A 114 -10.75 7.89 19.55
CA ALA A 114 -10.60 9.01 20.47
C ALA A 114 -9.48 9.99 20.05
N GLU A 115 -8.48 9.52 19.30
CA GLU A 115 -7.29 10.29 18.93
C GLU A 115 -7.37 10.90 17.53
N GLU A 116 -7.92 10.14 16.56
CA GLU A 116 -7.90 10.54 15.14
C GLU A 116 -9.01 9.88 14.31
N GLU A 117 -9.12 10.32 13.06
CA GLU A 117 -9.95 9.66 12.05
C GLU A 117 -9.07 8.86 11.08
N ILE A 118 -9.36 7.56 10.96
CA ILE A 118 -8.67 6.63 10.08
C ILE A 118 -9.52 6.41 8.83
N TYR A 119 -8.95 6.72 7.67
CA TYR A 119 -9.59 6.51 6.37
C TYR A 119 -8.99 5.29 5.71
N LEU A 120 -9.84 4.32 5.40
CA LEU A 120 -9.50 3.10 4.67
C LEU A 120 -10.35 2.99 3.44
N GLU A 121 -9.85 2.30 2.43
CA GLU A 121 -10.64 1.78 1.32
C GLU A 121 -10.63 0.26 1.37
N LEU A 122 -11.80 -0.33 1.22
CA LEU A 122 -11.98 -1.78 1.14
C LEU A 122 -12.45 -2.15 -0.25
N ALA A 123 -11.91 -3.24 -0.81
CA ALA A 123 -12.40 -3.81 -2.06
C ALA A 123 -12.66 -5.29 -1.86
N LYS A 124 -13.83 -5.76 -2.28
CA LYS A 124 -14.20 -7.17 -2.23
C LYS A 124 -13.29 -7.96 -3.17
N ASP A 125 -12.89 -9.16 -2.78
CA ASP A 125 -12.13 -10.07 -3.64
C ASP A 125 -13.02 -10.63 -4.76
N SER A 126 -12.45 -10.83 -5.95
CA SER A 126 -13.19 -11.33 -7.13
C SER A 126 -13.69 -12.76 -6.97
N ASN A 127 -13.03 -13.60 -6.19
CA ASN A 127 -13.31 -15.03 -6.08
C ASN A 127 -13.86 -15.45 -4.71
N ASP A 128 -13.55 -14.69 -3.62
CA ASP A 128 -14.04 -14.98 -2.27
C ASP A 128 -14.86 -13.81 -1.74
N ASN A 129 -16.15 -14.02 -1.60
CA ASN A 129 -17.10 -13.01 -1.13
C ASN A 129 -16.89 -12.58 0.32
N GLU A 130 -16.13 -13.32 1.10
CA GLU A 130 -15.81 -13.03 2.50
C GLU A 130 -14.46 -12.32 2.65
N VAL A 131 -13.65 -12.27 1.59
CA VAL A 131 -12.33 -11.62 1.60
C VAL A 131 -12.41 -10.19 1.07
N TYR A 132 -11.75 -9.28 1.77
CA TYR A 132 -11.61 -7.88 1.38
C TYR A 132 -10.15 -7.46 1.37
N TRP A 133 -9.76 -6.78 0.31
CA TRP A 133 -8.49 -6.08 0.17
C TRP A 133 -8.57 -4.76 0.94
N VAL A 134 -7.52 -4.44 1.69
CA VAL A 134 -7.47 -3.24 2.53
C VAL A 134 -6.43 -2.28 1.96
N TYR A 135 -6.86 -1.05 1.74
CA TYR A 135 -6.01 0.06 1.30
C TYR A 135 -6.00 1.13 2.39
N TYR A 136 -4.84 1.73 2.61
CA TYR A 136 -4.66 2.81 3.58
C TYR A 136 -4.17 4.07 2.86
N PRO A 137 -5.07 4.91 2.29
CA PRO A 137 -4.74 6.05 1.42
C PRO A 137 -3.90 7.15 2.07
N LYS A 138 -3.60 7.03 3.35
CA LYS A 138 -2.62 7.87 4.04
C LYS A 138 -1.25 7.83 3.35
N TYR A 139 -0.91 6.71 2.71
CA TYR A 139 0.35 6.46 2.03
C TYR A 139 0.16 6.35 0.52
N TYR A 140 1.07 6.97 -0.25
CA TYR A 140 1.05 6.92 -1.71
C TYR A 140 1.12 5.48 -2.24
N TYR A 141 1.96 4.64 -1.62
CA TYR A 141 2.03 3.21 -1.92
C TYR A 141 0.65 2.57 -1.92
N SER A 142 -0.15 2.87 -0.91
CA SER A 142 -1.47 2.27 -0.72
C SER A 142 -2.56 2.88 -1.60
N GLY A 143 -2.28 3.95 -2.31
CA GLY A 143 -3.15 4.43 -3.40
C GLY A 143 -3.22 3.44 -4.57
N ILE A 144 -2.16 2.64 -4.76
CA ILE A 144 -2.05 1.67 -5.86
C ILE A 144 -2.13 0.24 -5.31
N ASN A 145 -1.43 -0.07 -4.21
CA ASN A 145 -1.25 -1.41 -3.65
C ASN A 145 -2.02 -1.56 -2.34
N ASP A 146 -2.53 -2.75 -2.08
CA ASP A 146 -3.13 -3.07 -0.79
C ASP A 146 -2.07 -3.16 0.32
N VAL A 147 -2.48 -2.90 1.55
CA VAL A 147 -1.65 -3.12 2.73
C VAL A 147 -1.90 -4.50 3.34
N GLY A 148 -2.99 -5.16 2.99
CA GLY A 148 -3.33 -6.50 3.47
C GLY A 148 -4.71 -6.96 3.03
N LYS A 149 -5.09 -8.15 3.49
CA LYS A 149 -6.42 -8.72 3.29
C LYS A 149 -7.04 -9.10 4.63
N ILE A 150 -8.35 -8.93 4.72
CA ILE A 150 -9.16 -9.41 5.84
C ILE A 150 -10.17 -10.43 5.35
N LYS A 151 -10.51 -11.39 6.21
CA LYS A 151 -11.60 -12.35 5.96
C LYS A 151 -12.69 -12.16 6.99
N LEU A 152 -13.90 -11.89 6.52
CA LEU A 152 -15.07 -11.79 7.38
C LEU A 152 -15.61 -13.20 7.62
N SER A 153 -15.10 -13.87 8.66
CA SER A 153 -15.67 -15.17 9.09
C SER A 153 -17.11 -15.00 9.59
N LYS A 154 -17.92 -16.01 9.34
CA LYS A 154 -19.31 -16.10 9.85
C LYS A 154 -19.36 -16.11 11.36
#